data_c53cd0b150b0f0a779bd1d2649865bd7
#
_entry.id   c53cd0b150b0f0a779bd1d2649865bd7
#
_cell.length_a   1.000
_cell.length_b   1.000
_cell.length_c   1.000
_cell.angle_alpha   90.00
_cell.angle_beta   90.00
_cell.angle_gamma   90.00
#
_symmetry.space_group_name_H-M   'P 1'
#
loop_
_entity.id
_entity.type
_entity.pdbx_description
1 polymer ?
#
loop_
_entity_poly.entity_id
_entity_poly.type
_entity_poly.pdbx_seq_one_letter_code
_entity_poly.pdbx_strand_id
1 'polypeptide(L)'
;MEENKKAMPTLEFLKETKETQIANINVLVNICGGIARETGWDEKKREMGTKLCLVHSEISEAMEGYRKDLQDDHLPNRKMFEVELADAVIRIFHIAREQGLDLGGAMVEKLIYNTQREDHKLENREKEGGKKF
;
A
#
# COMPACT_ATOMS: atom_id res chain seq x y z
N MET A 1 -5.34 -1.01 38.81
CA MET A 1 -6.08 -0.16 37.82
C MET A 1 -6.00 -0.83 36.46
N GLU A 2 -7.13 -1.32 35.98
CA GLU A 2 -7.20 -1.73 34.60
C GLU A 2 -7.10 -0.47 33.74
N GLU A 3 -6.04 -0.35 32.96
CA GLU A 3 -5.98 0.63 31.88
C GLU A 3 -7.18 0.35 30.97
N ASN A 4 -8.05 1.33 30.85
CA ASN A 4 -9.23 1.30 29.97
C ASN A 4 -8.72 1.27 28.54
N LYS A 5 -8.31 0.08 28.05
CA LYS A 5 -7.87 -0.09 26.66
C LYS A 5 -9.03 0.26 25.76
N LYS A 6 -8.92 1.37 25.05
CA LYS A 6 -9.89 1.80 24.05
C LYS A 6 -10.15 0.64 23.08
N ALA A 7 -11.40 0.25 22.93
CA ALA A 7 -11.77 -0.80 21.98
C ALA A 7 -11.36 -0.42 20.55
N MET A 8 -10.74 -1.37 19.84
CA MET A 8 -10.31 -1.20 18.44
C MET A 8 -10.95 -2.33 17.60
N PRO A 9 -12.24 -2.19 17.24
CA PRO A 9 -12.96 -3.28 16.57
C PRO A 9 -12.34 -3.65 15.21
N THR A 10 -11.78 -2.70 14.47
CA THR A 10 -11.10 -2.97 13.20
C THR A 10 -9.82 -3.80 13.41
N LEU A 11 -9.05 -3.50 14.46
CA LEU A 11 -7.87 -4.29 14.80
C LEU A 11 -8.25 -5.72 15.20
N GLU A 12 -9.29 -5.88 16.00
CA GLU A 12 -9.79 -7.22 16.39
C GLU A 12 -10.28 -8.00 15.17
N PHE A 13 -11.02 -7.36 14.26
CA PHE A 13 -11.42 -7.96 13.00
C PHE A 13 -10.21 -8.41 12.17
N LEU A 14 -9.18 -7.57 12.06
CA LEU A 14 -7.95 -7.91 11.35
C LEU A 14 -7.27 -9.13 11.97
N LYS A 15 -7.15 -9.16 13.30
CA LYS A 15 -6.52 -10.29 14.01
C LYS A 15 -7.31 -11.60 13.81
N GLU A 16 -8.63 -11.55 13.87
CA GLU A 16 -9.52 -12.69 13.68
C GLU A 16 -9.51 -13.22 12.23
N THR A 17 -9.28 -12.34 11.26
CA THR A 17 -9.29 -12.66 9.83
C THR A 17 -7.90 -12.59 9.19
N LYS A 18 -6.85 -12.62 9.98
CA LYS A 18 -5.46 -12.40 9.57
C LYS A 18 -5.09 -13.18 8.30
N GLU A 19 -5.29 -14.48 8.30
CA GLU A 19 -4.91 -15.35 7.19
C GLU A 19 -5.72 -15.08 5.93
N THR A 20 -6.99 -14.76 6.08
CA THR A 20 -7.87 -14.38 4.96
C THR A 20 -7.39 -13.08 4.32
N GLN A 21 -7.01 -12.07 5.11
CA GLN A 21 -6.53 -10.81 4.57
C GLN A 21 -5.17 -10.95 3.90
N ILE A 22 -4.27 -11.74 4.46
CA ILE A 22 -2.99 -12.08 3.82
C ILE A 22 -3.23 -12.73 2.45
N ALA A 23 -4.12 -13.73 2.40
CA ALA A 23 -4.45 -14.41 1.15
C ALA A 23 -5.06 -13.45 0.12
N ASN A 24 -5.99 -12.59 0.52
CA ASN A 24 -6.61 -11.60 -0.36
C ASN A 24 -5.56 -10.68 -1.02
N ILE A 25 -4.61 -10.17 -0.26
CA ILE A 25 -3.54 -9.32 -0.78
C ILE A 25 -2.65 -10.12 -1.74
N ASN A 26 -2.22 -11.32 -1.36
CA ASN A 26 -1.31 -12.13 -2.16
C ASN A 26 -1.97 -12.66 -3.45
N VAL A 27 -3.28 -12.87 -3.47
CA VAL A 27 -4.03 -13.16 -4.71
C VAL A 27 -3.93 -11.97 -5.68
N LEU A 28 -4.12 -10.74 -5.21
CA LEU A 28 -3.97 -9.55 -6.04
C LEU A 28 -2.53 -9.36 -6.53
N VAL A 29 -1.54 -9.62 -5.68
CA VAL A 29 -0.12 -9.63 -6.08
C VAL A 29 0.11 -10.60 -7.25
N ASN A 30 -0.43 -11.81 -7.15
CA ASN A 30 -0.31 -12.82 -8.20
C ASN A 30 -1.04 -12.41 -9.49
N ILE A 31 -2.20 -11.79 -9.40
CA ILE A 31 -2.95 -11.28 -10.56
C ILE A 31 -2.15 -10.18 -11.26
N CYS A 32 -1.62 -9.21 -10.53
CA CYS A 32 -0.81 -8.14 -11.12
C CYS A 32 0.44 -8.69 -11.83
N GLY A 33 1.14 -9.62 -11.20
CA GLY A 33 2.31 -10.26 -11.80
C GLY A 33 1.96 -11.14 -12.99
N GLY A 34 0.84 -11.87 -12.94
CA GLY A 34 0.34 -12.69 -14.05
C GLY A 34 0.00 -11.86 -15.28
N ILE A 35 -0.71 -10.77 -15.11
CA ILE A 35 -1.04 -9.84 -16.20
C ILE A 35 0.23 -9.21 -16.79
N ALA A 36 1.17 -8.78 -15.97
CA ALA A 36 2.44 -8.22 -16.42
C ALA A 36 3.21 -9.22 -17.29
N ARG A 37 3.23 -10.49 -16.90
CA ARG A 37 3.86 -11.58 -17.66
C ARG A 37 3.15 -11.81 -19.00
N GLU A 38 1.83 -11.93 -18.99
CA GLU A 38 1.02 -12.22 -20.18
C GLU A 38 1.04 -11.08 -21.20
N THR A 39 1.19 -9.84 -20.74
CA THR A 39 1.29 -8.65 -21.59
C THR A 39 2.73 -8.32 -22.02
N GLY A 40 3.71 -9.10 -21.58
CA GLY A 40 5.12 -8.92 -21.95
C GLY A 40 5.86 -7.81 -21.22
N TRP A 41 5.28 -7.27 -20.17
CA TRP A 41 5.93 -6.22 -19.34
C TRP A 41 7.16 -6.72 -18.59
N ASP A 42 7.24 -8.03 -18.31
CA ASP A 42 8.38 -8.68 -17.69
C ASP A 42 9.58 -8.89 -18.60
N GLU A 43 9.41 -8.74 -19.94
CA GLU A 43 10.46 -8.98 -20.90
C GLU A 43 11.58 -7.96 -20.84
N LYS A 44 11.26 -6.73 -20.40
CA LYS A 44 12.26 -5.69 -20.14
C LYS A 44 12.75 -5.81 -18.72
N LYS A 45 13.96 -6.34 -18.53
CA LYS A 45 14.62 -6.33 -17.24
C LYS A 45 14.98 -4.90 -16.86
N ARG A 46 14.31 -4.36 -15.86
CA ARG A 46 14.63 -3.06 -15.27
C ARG A 46 15.32 -3.28 -13.94
N GLU A 47 16.26 -2.40 -13.66
CA GLU A 47 16.92 -2.32 -12.37
C GLU A 47 15.89 -1.96 -11.27
N MET A 48 16.06 -2.51 -10.06
CA MET A 48 15.14 -2.29 -8.96
C MET A 48 14.97 -0.81 -8.59
N GLY A 49 16.06 -0.04 -8.62
CA GLY A 49 15.99 1.40 -8.38
C GLY A 49 15.05 2.10 -9.36
N THR A 50 15.09 1.73 -10.64
CA THR A 50 14.17 2.25 -11.66
C THR A 50 12.73 1.86 -11.36
N LYS A 51 12.47 0.61 -10.98
CA LYS A 51 11.10 0.17 -10.63
C LYS A 51 10.53 0.94 -9.45
N LEU A 52 11.34 1.18 -8.43
CA LEU A 52 10.93 1.98 -7.27
C LEU A 52 10.69 3.45 -7.65
N CYS A 53 11.52 4.02 -8.52
CA CYS A 53 11.29 5.38 -9.04
C CYS A 53 9.99 5.47 -9.82
N LEU A 54 9.61 4.43 -10.57
CA LEU A 54 8.34 4.40 -11.29
C LEU A 54 7.13 4.39 -10.33
N VAL A 55 7.24 3.74 -9.18
CA VAL A 55 6.22 3.87 -8.12
C VAL A 55 6.10 5.33 -7.66
N HIS A 56 7.22 5.98 -7.40
CA HIS A 56 7.24 7.40 -7.03
C HIS A 56 6.62 8.30 -8.12
N SER A 57 6.84 7.99 -9.39
CA SER A 57 6.25 8.76 -10.50
C SER A 57 4.71 8.71 -10.49
N GLU A 58 4.12 7.55 -10.22
CA GLU A 58 2.66 7.41 -10.11
C GLU A 58 2.10 8.24 -8.94
N ILE A 59 2.80 8.30 -7.81
CA ILE A 59 2.43 9.15 -6.69
C ILE A 59 2.49 10.63 -7.07
N SER A 60 3.49 11.05 -7.84
CA SER A 60 3.59 12.43 -8.35
C SER A 60 2.44 12.76 -9.29
N GLU A 61 2.04 11.84 -10.17
CA GLU A 61 0.89 12.01 -11.05
C GLU A 61 -0.43 12.07 -10.26
N ALA A 62 -0.55 11.26 -9.21
CA ALA A 62 -1.69 11.34 -8.29
C ALA A 62 -1.80 12.73 -7.63
N MET A 63 -0.68 13.30 -7.20
CA MET A 63 -0.63 14.64 -6.62
C MET A 63 -1.07 15.71 -7.64
N GLU A 64 -0.62 15.61 -8.89
CA GLU A 64 -1.02 16.53 -9.95
C GLU A 64 -2.51 16.41 -10.26
N GLY A 65 -3.04 15.19 -10.35
CA GLY A 65 -4.46 14.94 -10.53
C GLY A 65 -5.32 15.53 -9.42
N TYR A 66 -4.86 15.42 -8.18
CA TYR A 66 -5.56 15.99 -7.02
C TYR A 66 -5.51 17.52 -7.02
N ARG A 67 -4.33 18.12 -7.27
CA ARG A 67 -4.15 19.58 -7.29
C ARG A 67 -5.03 20.28 -8.29
N LYS A 68 -5.27 19.67 -9.45
CA LYS A 68 -6.03 20.22 -10.56
C LYS A 68 -7.44 19.66 -10.70
N ASP A 69 -7.84 18.75 -9.81
CA ASP A 69 -9.13 18.05 -9.86
C ASP A 69 -9.42 17.42 -11.24
N LEU A 70 -8.43 16.70 -11.77
CA LEU A 70 -8.52 16.12 -13.11
C LEU A 70 -9.22 14.77 -13.13
N GLN A 71 -9.87 14.48 -14.26
CA GLN A 71 -10.33 13.15 -14.62
C GLN A 71 -9.19 12.37 -15.28
N ASP A 72 -9.21 11.04 -15.15
CA ASP A 72 -8.23 10.19 -15.80
C ASP A 72 -8.40 10.17 -17.32
N ASP A 73 -7.29 10.16 -18.07
CA ASP A 73 -7.32 10.16 -19.53
C ASP A 73 -7.83 8.85 -20.11
N HIS A 74 -7.51 7.73 -19.46
CA HIS A 74 -7.86 6.39 -19.94
C HIS A 74 -9.19 5.89 -19.35
N LEU A 75 -9.52 6.31 -18.13
CA LEU A 75 -10.74 5.96 -17.41
C LEU A 75 -11.49 7.25 -17.06
N PRO A 76 -12.14 7.90 -18.03
CA PRO A 76 -12.68 9.26 -17.83
C PRO A 76 -13.82 9.38 -16.80
N ASN A 77 -14.40 8.25 -16.38
CA ASN A 77 -15.40 8.21 -15.31
C ASN A 77 -14.78 8.19 -13.91
N ARG A 78 -13.45 8.15 -13.83
CA ARG A 78 -12.72 8.15 -12.57
C ARG A 78 -11.81 9.37 -12.45
N LYS A 79 -11.57 9.79 -11.21
CA LYS A 79 -10.58 10.83 -10.93
C LYS A 79 -9.17 10.31 -11.22
N MET A 80 -8.35 11.15 -11.83
CA MET A 80 -6.92 10.85 -12.04
C MET A 80 -6.24 10.48 -10.72
N PHE A 81 -6.58 11.16 -9.64
CA PHE A 81 -6.03 10.88 -8.31
C PHE A 81 -6.20 9.42 -7.88
N GLU A 82 -7.40 8.85 -8.00
CA GLU A 82 -7.63 7.44 -7.61
C GLU A 82 -6.99 6.44 -8.57
N VAL A 83 -6.96 6.75 -9.86
CA VAL A 83 -6.34 5.86 -10.86
C VAL A 83 -4.83 5.80 -10.69
N GLU A 84 -4.18 6.93 -10.45
CA GLU A 84 -2.72 6.97 -10.25
C GLU A 84 -2.30 6.32 -8.91
N LEU A 85 -3.12 6.42 -7.87
CA LEU A 85 -2.89 5.65 -6.65
C LEU A 85 -3.00 4.14 -6.92
N ALA A 86 -3.96 3.72 -7.73
CA ALA A 86 -4.10 2.33 -8.15
C ALA A 86 -2.88 1.88 -8.97
N ASP A 87 -2.38 2.70 -9.88
CA ASP A 87 -1.18 2.39 -10.67
C ASP A 87 0.05 2.23 -9.79
N ALA A 88 0.20 3.06 -8.75
CA ALA A 88 1.28 2.90 -7.78
C ALA A 88 1.20 1.54 -7.06
N VAL A 89 0.00 1.15 -6.62
CA VAL A 89 -0.23 -0.15 -5.96
C VAL A 89 0.03 -1.32 -6.91
N ILE A 90 -0.42 -1.22 -8.16
CA ILE A 90 -0.17 -2.25 -9.19
C ILE A 90 1.33 -2.45 -9.39
N ARG A 91 2.12 -1.37 -9.50
CA ARG A 91 3.57 -1.45 -9.61
C ARG A 91 4.23 -2.09 -8.38
N ILE A 92 3.76 -1.76 -7.18
CA ILE A 92 4.25 -2.36 -5.93
C ILE A 92 3.95 -3.87 -5.93
N PHE A 93 2.75 -4.27 -6.30
CA PHE A 93 2.35 -5.68 -6.34
C PHE A 93 3.14 -6.46 -7.39
N HIS A 94 3.42 -5.84 -8.54
CA HIS A 94 4.27 -6.42 -9.57
C HIS A 94 5.70 -6.68 -9.03
N ILE A 95 6.31 -5.71 -8.36
CA ILE A 95 7.61 -5.88 -7.70
C ILE A 95 7.56 -7.03 -6.69
N ALA A 96 6.54 -7.07 -5.85
CA ALA A 96 6.39 -8.13 -4.86
C ALA A 96 6.32 -9.52 -5.49
N ARG A 97 5.59 -9.67 -6.60
CA ARG A 97 5.50 -10.93 -7.32
C ARG A 97 6.82 -11.34 -7.94
N GLU A 98 7.51 -10.42 -8.62
CA GLU A 98 8.82 -10.71 -9.23
C GLU A 98 9.86 -11.15 -8.19
N GLN A 99 9.85 -10.55 -7.02
CA GLN A 99 10.82 -10.81 -5.95
C GLN A 99 10.40 -11.97 -5.04
N GLY A 100 9.23 -12.59 -5.28
CA GLY A 100 8.73 -13.69 -4.46
C GLY A 100 8.44 -13.28 -3.01
N LEU A 101 7.98 -12.05 -2.79
CA LEU A 101 7.71 -11.52 -1.45
C LEU A 101 6.33 -11.91 -0.94
N ASP A 102 6.23 -12.18 0.35
CA ASP A 102 4.95 -12.28 1.07
C ASP A 102 4.48 -10.88 1.50
N LEU A 103 4.03 -10.09 0.53
CA LEU A 103 3.59 -8.72 0.79
C LEU A 103 2.36 -8.67 1.71
N GLY A 104 1.44 -9.62 1.53
CA GLY A 104 0.25 -9.73 2.37
C GLY A 104 0.61 -9.97 3.83
N GLY A 105 1.52 -10.90 4.09
CA GLY A 105 2.03 -11.15 5.45
C GLY A 105 2.70 -9.92 6.06
N ALA A 106 3.58 -9.28 5.30
CA ALA A 106 4.26 -8.06 5.75
C ALA A 106 3.28 -6.94 6.08
N MET A 107 2.26 -6.72 5.24
CA MET A 107 1.26 -5.67 5.47
C MET A 107 0.43 -5.92 6.73
N VAL A 108 -0.09 -7.14 6.90
CA VAL A 108 -0.93 -7.48 8.06
C VAL A 108 -0.13 -7.41 9.35
N GLU A 109 1.07 -7.99 9.38
CA GLU A 109 1.95 -7.91 10.54
C GLU A 109 2.32 -6.47 10.89
N LYS A 110 2.61 -5.66 9.88
CA LYS A 110 2.98 -4.27 10.09
C LYS A 110 1.81 -3.42 10.58
N LEU A 111 0.61 -3.64 10.09
CA LEU A 111 -0.59 -2.96 10.57
C LEU A 111 -0.82 -3.25 12.06
N ILE A 112 -0.73 -4.50 12.48
CA ILE A 112 -0.88 -4.90 13.88
C ILE A 112 0.23 -4.28 14.72
N TYR A 113 1.48 -4.37 14.26
CA TYR A 113 2.63 -3.80 14.97
C TYR A 113 2.50 -2.29 15.17
N ASN A 114 2.05 -1.56 14.14
CA ASN A 114 1.92 -0.11 14.20
C ASN A 114 0.94 0.37 15.27
N THR A 115 -0.08 -0.43 15.60
CA THR A 115 -1.02 -0.09 16.68
C THR A 115 -0.38 -0.14 18.07
N GLN A 116 0.75 -0.83 18.20
CA GLN A 116 1.47 -1.06 19.45
C GLN A 116 2.72 -0.18 19.60
N ARG A 117 3.11 0.55 18.54
CA ARG A 117 4.31 1.38 18.57
C ARG A 117 4.10 2.62 19.42
N GLU A 118 4.97 2.83 20.41
CA GLU A 118 4.95 3.99 21.29
C GLU A 118 5.13 5.32 20.55
N ASP A 119 6.01 5.36 19.54
CA ASP A 119 6.28 6.56 18.73
C ASP A 119 5.14 6.91 17.76
N HIS A 120 4.18 6.00 17.53
CA HIS A 120 2.99 6.22 16.71
C HIS A 120 1.75 6.56 17.55
N LYS A 121 1.79 6.42 18.86
CA LYS A 121 0.69 6.87 19.73
C LYS A 121 0.57 8.40 19.65
N LEU A 122 -0.66 8.88 19.51
CA LEU A 122 -0.92 10.32 19.35
C LEU A 122 -0.30 11.15 20.47
N GLU A 123 -0.42 10.68 21.71
CA GLU A 123 0.17 11.32 22.90
C GLU A 123 1.69 11.48 22.82
N ASN A 124 2.39 10.54 22.20
CA ASN A 124 3.84 10.60 22.02
C ASN A 124 4.25 11.47 20.82
N ARG A 125 3.40 11.56 19.81
CA ARG A 125 3.63 12.43 18.63
C ARG A 125 3.43 13.90 18.97
N GLU A 126 2.58 14.21 19.93
CA GLU A 126 2.31 15.56 20.44
C GLU A 126 3.40 16.09 21.37
N LYS A 127 4.27 15.19 21.89
CA LYS A 127 5.41 15.59 22.73
C LYS A 127 6.48 16.31 21.92
N GLU A 128 7.27 17.15 22.62
CA GLU A 128 8.46 17.77 22.05
C GLU A 128 9.42 16.67 21.55
N GLY A 129 9.88 16.80 20.28
CA GLY A 129 10.71 15.79 19.64
C GLY A 129 9.94 14.60 19.06
N GLY A 130 8.60 14.56 19.18
CA GLY A 130 7.76 13.53 18.58
C GLY A 130 7.60 13.71 17.07
N LYS A 131 7.19 12.64 16.39
CA LYS A 131 6.92 12.66 14.95
C LYS A 131 5.71 13.53 14.63
N LYS A 132 5.86 14.50 13.76
CA LYS A 132 4.78 15.40 13.35
C LYS A 132 3.85 14.78 12.31
N PHE A 133 4.35 13.86 11.51
CA PHE A 133 3.62 13.12 10.47
C PHE A 133 4.30 11.79 10.12
#